data_b9eb86928d399d60bc908519f6245f2d
#
_entry.id   b9eb86928d399d60bc908519f6245f2d
#
_cell.length_a   1.000
_cell.length_b   1.000
_cell.length_c   1.000
_cell.angle_alpha   90.00
_cell.angle_beta   90.00
_cell.angle_gamma   90.00
#
_symmetry.space_group_name_H-M   'P 1'
#
loop_
_entity.id
_entity.type
_entity.pdbx_description
1 polymer ?
#
loop_
_entity_poly.entity_id
_entity_poly.type
_entity_poly.pdbx_seq_one_letter_code
_entity_poly.pdbx_strand_id
1 'polypeptide(L)'
;MKKSDSVSISVKNPLTVPQGIEEDNGYEISLRPKNLAEYIGQEKIKENLSIFIEAAKMRQEALDHVLLYGPPGLGKTTLAYIMAREMGVDIKVTSGPVVERPGDLAAILTNLHEQDILFIDEIHRLSHVVEEILYPAMEDFHIDILIGQGPSARSMKLEIPKFTLIGATTRAGLLTSPLRDRFGMSFRLDFYTPAQLAVIIRRSAKILSVDIDDGGAAEMACRSRGTPRIANRLLRRVRDFAQVKAEGKITREVAVAALEMFEVDEKGFDQMDRTILLTVIDKFDGGPVGIDNLSSAIGEERVTIEDVYEPFLIQEGYLQRTARGRIATRRAYEHFSRRWIGGNQKEIF
;
A
#
# COMPACT_ATOMS: atom_id res chain seq x y z
N MET A 1 22.19 21.85 -41.03
CA MET A 1 21.92 20.63 -40.27
C MET A 1 21.90 20.98 -38.77
N LYS A 2 20.75 21.23 -38.20
CA LYS A 2 20.58 21.42 -36.75
C LYS A 2 20.17 20.08 -36.16
N LYS A 3 21.00 19.54 -35.26
CA LYS A 3 20.68 18.35 -34.45
C LYS A 3 19.52 18.72 -33.51
N SER A 4 18.44 17.98 -33.61
CA SER A 4 17.37 18.02 -32.62
C SER A 4 17.86 17.28 -31.38
N ASP A 5 18.15 18.02 -30.32
CA ASP A 5 18.37 17.44 -29.00
C ASP A 5 17.01 16.98 -28.47
N SER A 6 16.81 15.66 -28.49
CA SER A 6 15.71 15.03 -27.80
C SER A 6 16.03 15.07 -26.27
N VAL A 7 15.40 16.00 -25.57
CA VAL A 7 15.41 16.01 -24.12
C VAL A 7 14.59 14.81 -23.65
N SER A 8 15.28 13.74 -23.30
CA SER A 8 14.67 12.63 -22.57
C SER A 8 14.40 13.10 -21.15
N ILE A 9 13.14 13.41 -20.84
CA ILE A 9 12.68 13.63 -19.46
C ILE A 9 12.71 12.27 -18.79
N SER A 10 13.78 11.98 -18.07
CA SER A 10 13.86 10.83 -17.18
C SER A 10 12.91 11.08 -16.02
N VAL A 11 11.71 10.53 -16.08
CA VAL A 11 10.78 10.49 -14.94
C VAL A 11 11.38 9.51 -13.93
N LYS A 12 12.02 10.02 -12.91
CA LYS A 12 12.73 9.23 -11.87
C LYS A 12 11.84 8.30 -11.04
N ASN A 13 10.51 8.41 -11.16
CA ASN A 13 9.57 7.58 -10.41
C ASN A 13 8.44 7.07 -11.30
N PRO A 14 8.26 5.76 -11.48
CA PRO A 14 7.19 5.21 -12.28
C PRO A 14 5.81 5.51 -11.67
N LEU A 15 4.87 5.93 -12.52
CA LEU A 15 3.52 6.36 -12.09
C LEU A 15 2.69 5.24 -11.45
N THR A 16 3.02 4.02 -11.75
CA THR A 16 2.28 2.82 -11.37
C THR A 16 2.83 2.13 -10.13
N VAL A 17 3.88 2.67 -9.51
CA VAL A 17 4.43 2.17 -8.25
C VAL A 17 3.51 2.52 -7.09
N PRO A 18 3.05 1.54 -6.30
CA PRO A 18 2.11 1.78 -5.20
C PRO A 18 2.74 2.40 -3.93
N GLN A 19 4.05 2.62 -3.90
CA GLN A 19 4.73 3.29 -2.79
C GLN A 19 4.50 4.80 -2.80
N GLY A 20 4.48 5.41 -1.61
CA GLY A 20 4.35 6.88 -1.46
C GLY A 20 5.59 7.60 -1.97
N ILE A 21 5.38 8.68 -2.72
CA ILE A 21 6.40 9.63 -3.14
C ILE A 21 6.19 10.89 -2.29
N GLU A 22 7.25 11.50 -1.77
CA GLU A 22 7.15 12.69 -0.90
C GLU A 22 6.34 13.84 -1.52
N GLU A 23 6.46 14.04 -2.83
CA GLU A 23 5.71 15.05 -3.58
C GLU A 23 4.19 14.82 -3.63
N ASP A 24 3.74 13.57 -3.42
CA ASP A 24 2.33 13.19 -3.47
C ASP A 24 1.61 13.34 -2.12
N ASN A 25 2.34 13.47 -1.00
CA ASN A 25 1.77 13.43 0.35
C ASN A 25 0.69 14.49 0.59
N GLY A 26 0.93 15.76 0.24
CA GLY A 26 -0.04 16.83 0.41
C GLY A 26 -1.29 16.65 -0.46
N TYR A 27 -1.11 16.17 -1.68
CA TYR A 27 -2.17 15.90 -2.63
C TYR A 27 -3.02 14.70 -2.21
N GLU A 28 -2.39 13.58 -1.82
CA GLU A 28 -3.08 12.39 -1.34
C GLU A 28 -3.95 12.69 -0.09
N ILE A 29 -3.45 13.52 0.83
CA ILE A 29 -4.18 13.89 2.05
C ILE A 29 -5.50 14.58 1.71
N SER A 30 -5.52 15.49 0.72
CA SER A 30 -6.72 16.22 0.32
C SER A 30 -7.81 15.33 -0.28
N LEU A 31 -7.44 14.20 -0.88
CA LEU A 31 -8.32 13.24 -1.53
C LEU A 31 -8.83 12.14 -0.60
N ARG A 32 -8.31 12.04 0.64
CA ARG A 32 -8.71 10.98 1.57
C ARG A 32 -10.19 11.12 1.96
N PRO A 33 -10.96 10.02 1.98
CA PRO A 33 -12.29 10.00 2.54
C PRO A 33 -12.24 10.33 4.04
N LYS A 34 -13.29 11.00 4.52
CA LYS A 34 -13.34 11.52 5.90
C LYS A 34 -14.08 10.59 6.87
N ASN A 35 -14.91 9.69 6.37
CA ASN A 35 -15.75 8.79 7.15
C ASN A 35 -15.93 7.46 6.39
N LEU A 36 -16.52 6.45 7.06
CA LEU A 36 -16.77 5.13 6.47
C LEU A 36 -17.73 5.17 5.27
N ALA A 37 -18.68 6.11 5.24
CA ALA A 37 -19.64 6.24 4.14
C ALA A 37 -18.96 6.72 2.85
N GLU A 38 -17.94 7.58 2.96
CA GLU A 38 -17.13 8.03 1.83
C GLU A 38 -16.07 7.01 1.38
N TYR A 39 -15.77 6.03 2.22
CA TYR A 39 -14.76 5.01 1.94
C TYR A 39 -15.32 3.95 0.99
N ILE A 40 -14.88 3.97 -0.25
CA ILE A 40 -15.35 3.09 -1.32
C ILE A 40 -14.66 1.74 -1.21
N GLY A 41 -15.40 0.66 -1.43
CA GLY A 41 -14.89 -0.71 -1.38
C GLY A 41 -14.69 -1.25 0.04
N GLN A 42 -14.11 -2.43 0.16
CA GLN A 42 -13.83 -3.12 1.44
C GLN A 42 -15.08 -3.31 2.31
N GLU A 43 -16.24 -3.63 1.70
CA GLU A 43 -17.56 -3.59 2.35
C GLU A 43 -17.63 -4.39 3.66
N LYS A 44 -17.08 -5.63 3.66
CA LYS A 44 -17.04 -6.46 4.87
C LYS A 44 -16.24 -5.83 6.02
N ILE A 45 -15.15 -5.14 5.69
CA ILE A 45 -14.33 -4.43 6.68
C ILE A 45 -15.12 -3.27 7.24
N LYS A 46 -15.80 -2.49 6.40
CA LYS A 46 -16.62 -1.36 6.81
C LYS A 46 -17.77 -1.79 7.73
N GLU A 47 -18.48 -2.84 7.36
CA GLU A 47 -19.57 -3.40 8.17
C GLU A 47 -19.08 -3.80 9.57
N ASN A 48 -17.99 -4.55 9.64
CA ASN A 48 -17.40 -4.96 10.92
C ASN A 48 -16.94 -3.76 11.75
N LEU A 49 -16.18 -2.85 11.14
CA LEU A 49 -15.69 -1.65 11.84
C LEU A 49 -16.82 -0.76 12.33
N SER A 50 -17.89 -0.59 11.56
CA SER A 50 -19.07 0.17 11.97
C SER A 50 -19.66 -0.37 13.28
N ILE A 51 -19.85 -1.70 13.37
CA ILE A 51 -20.36 -2.36 14.57
C ILE A 51 -19.42 -2.17 15.77
N PHE A 52 -18.13 -2.40 15.59
CA PHE A 52 -17.16 -2.30 16.69
C PHE A 52 -16.98 -0.88 17.19
N ILE A 53 -16.94 0.11 16.28
CA ILE A 53 -16.87 1.53 16.63
C ILE A 53 -18.12 1.95 17.41
N GLU A 54 -19.30 1.58 16.94
CA GLU A 54 -20.57 1.91 17.62
C GLU A 54 -20.63 1.27 19.01
N ALA A 55 -20.24 0.01 19.14
CA ALA A 55 -20.21 -0.69 20.42
C ALA A 55 -19.20 -0.06 21.41
N ALA A 56 -17.99 0.32 20.94
CA ALA A 56 -16.99 0.99 21.76
C ALA A 56 -17.49 2.36 22.25
N LYS A 57 -18.13 3.13 21.38
CA LYS A 57 -18.75 4.41 21.74
C LYS A 57 -19.86 4.26 22.79
N MET A 58 -20.73 3.24 22.64
CA MET A 58 -21.79 2.99 23.62
C MET A 58 -21.23 2.66 25.01
N ARG A 59 -20.10 1.97 25.08
CA ARG A 59 -19.44 1.63 26.35
C ARG A 59 -18.49 2.71 26.87
N GLN A 60 -18.21 3.74 26.06
CA GLN A 60 -17.19 4.76 26.32
C GLN A 60 -15.79 4.16 26.57
N GLU A 61 -15.42 3.16 25.79
CA GLU A 61 -14.16 2.42 25.90
C GLU A 61 -13.28 2.65 24.66
N ALA A 62 -11.97 2.41 24.81
CA ALA A 62 -11.08 2.32 23.65
C ALA A 62 -11.52 1.16 22.76
N LEU A 63 -11.32 1.29 21.45
CA LEU A 63 -11.54 0.20 20.51
C LEU A 63 -10.45 -0.88 20.72
N ASP A 64 -10.78 -2.13 20.46
CA ASP A 64 -9.78 -3.20 20.44
C ASP A 64 -8.66 -2.88 19.44
N HIS A 65 -7.45 -3.43 19.69
CA HIS A 65 -6.32 -3.25 18.80
C HIS A 65 -6.58 -3.86 17.43
N VAL A 66 -6.21 -3.15 16.36
CA VAL A 66 -6.53 -3.48 14.97
C VAL A 66 -5.27 -3.69 14.15
N LEU A 67 -5.19 -4.80 13.43
CA LEU A 67 -4.18 -5.06 12.42
C LEU A 67 -4.76 -4.89 11.01
N LEU A 68 -4.21 -3.95 10.24
CA LEU A 68 -4.55 -3.72 8.84
C LEU A 68 -3.41 -4.26 7.97
N TYR A 69 -3.68 -5.24 7.11
CA TYR A 69 -2.64 -5.81 6.27
C TYR A 69 -3.07 -5.98 4.82
N GLY A 70 -2.11 -6.03 3.92
CA GLY A 70 -2.32 -6.16 2.48
C GLY A 70 -1.39 -5.30 1.66
N PRO A 71 -1.43 -5.38 0.33
CA PRO A 71 -0.58 -4.63 -0.58
C PRO A 71 -0.52 -3.12 -0.29
N PRO A 72 0.54 -2.42 -0.71
CA PRO A 72 0.66 -0.99 -0.51
C PRO A 72 -0.40 -0.22 -1.34
N GLY A 73 -0.78 0.99 -0.88
CA GLY A 73 -1.67 1.89 -1.62
C GLY A 73 -3.16 1.56 -1.55
N LEU A 74 -3.59 0.56 -0.75
CA LEU A 74 -4.99 0.13 -0.62
C LEU A 74 -5.80 0.93 0.42
N GLY A 75 -5.17 1.87 1.14
CA GLY A 75 -5.88 2.76 2.07
C GLY A 75 -5.79 2.36 3.54
N LYS A 76 -4.82 1.54 3.99
CA LYS A 76 -4.61 1.18 5.41
C LYS A 76 -4.52 2.42 6.31
N THR A 77 -3.64 3.35 5.98
CA THR A 77 -3.47 4.61 6.71
C THR A 77 -4.75 5.46 6.67
N THR A 78 -5.45 5.50 5.54
CA THR A 78 -6.72 6.21 5.41
C THR A 78 -7.77 5.65 6.36
N LEU A 79 -7.86 4.32 6.45
CA LEU A 79 -8.82 3.65 7.33
C LEU A 79 -8.52 3.94 8.80
N ALA A 80 -7.25 4.01 9.21
CA ALA A 80 -6.87 4.41 10.57
C ALA A 80 -7.33 5.84 10.91
N TYR A 81 -7.17 6.80 9.99
CA TYR A 81 -7.69 8.16 10.18
C TYR A 81 -9.22 8.22 10.25
N ILE A 82 -9.91 7.40 9.45
CA ILE A 82 -11.37 7.30 9.51
C ILE A 82 -11.80 6.75 10.86
N MET A 83 -11.16 5.69 11.35
CA MET A 83 -11.48 5.11 12.67
C MET A 83 -11.31 6.13 13.79
N ALA A 84 -10.24 6.91 13.81
CA ALA A 84 -10.04 7.99 14.79
C ALA A 84 -11.16 9.03 14.73
N ARG A 85 -11.54 9.47 13.53
CA ARG A 85 -12.64 10.43 13.34
C ARG A 85 -13.99 9.88 13.76
N GLU A 86 -14.26 8.63 13.39
CA GLU A 86 -15.51 7.97 13.79
C GLU A 86 -15.57 7.79 15.32
N MET A 87 -14.47 7.45 15.97
CA MET A 87 -14.38 7.39 17.44
C MET A 87 -14.43 8.77 18.10
N GLY A 88 -14.06 9.84 17.40
CA GLY A 88 -13.98 11.21 17.93
C GLY A 88 -12.77 11.43 18.82
N VAL A 89 -11.65 10.74 18.55
CA VAL A 89 -10.40 10.78 19.32
C VAL A 89 -9.23 11.22 18.46
N ASP A 90 -8.11 11.58 19.12
CA ASP A 90 -6.88 11.94 18.44
C ASP A 90 -6.13 10.70 17.93
N ILE A 91 -5.33 10.90 16.87
CA ILE A 91 -4.46 9.86 16.29
C ILE A 91 -3.02 10.33 16.30
N LYS A 92 -2.14 9.53 16.92
CA LYS A 92 -0.69 9.66 16.79
C LYS A 92 -0.20 8.70 15.71
N VAL A 93 0.56 9.22 14.77
CA VAL A 93 1.03 8.44 13.61
C VAL A 93 2.54 8.31 13.67
N THR A 94 3.01 7.08 13.57
CA THR A 94 4.44 6.76 13.44
C THR A 94 4.61 5.58 12.47
N SER A 95 5.84 5.12 12.29
CA SER A 95 6.15 3.94 11.48
C SER A 95 7.21 3.09 12.16
N GLY A 96 7.23 1.77 11.84
CA GLY A 96 8.22 0.85 12.39
C GLY A 96 9.67 1.33 12.26
N PRO A 97 10.10 1.82 11.07
CA PRO A 97 11.46 2.34 10.89
C PRO A 97 11.80 3.59 11.72
N VAL A 98 10.83 4.37 12.14
CA VAL A 98 11.04 5.60 12.94
C VAL A 98 11.19 5.28 14.42
N VAL A 99 10.55 4.21 14.89
CA VAL A 99 10.62 3.76 16.30
C VAL A 99 11.79 2.82 16.47
N GLU A 100 12.99 3.37 16.61
CA GLU A 100 14.22 2.58 16.66
C GLU A 100 14.52 2.03 18.05
N ARG A 101 14.15 2.76 19.10
CA ARG A 101 14.51 2.48 20.49
C ARG A 101 13.27 2.34 21.38
N PRO A 102 13.37 1.54 22.44
CA PRO A 102 12.35 1.46 23.49
C PRO A 102 11.87 2.80 24.02
N GLY A 103 12.79 3.76 24.21
CA GLY A 103 12.46 5.11 24.69
C GLY A 103 11.61 5.93 23.73
N ASP A 104 11.75 5.73 22.42
CA ASP A 104 10.95 6.42 21.41
C ASP A 104 9.48 6.01 21.53
N LEU A 105 9.24 4.70 21.66
CA LEU A 105 7.89 4.16 21.85
C LEU A 105 7.30 4.59 23.20
N ALA A 106 8.09 4.50 24.29
CA ALA A 106 7.65 4.94 25.62
C ALA A 106 7.25 6.42 25.63
N ALA A 107 8.02 7.29 24.95
CA ALA A 107 7.68 8.70 24.81
C ALA A 107 6.37 8.92 24.05
N ILE A 108 6.08 8.13 23.01
CA ILE A 108 4.82 8.21 22.29
C ILE A 108 3.66 7.77 23.19
N LEU A 109 3.78 6.62 23.85
CA LEU A 109 2.72 6.01 24.67
C LEU A 109 2.36 6.88 25.88
N THR A 110 3.33 7.49 26.54
CA THR A 110 3.10 8.38 27.69
C THR A 110 2.46 9.72 27.32
N ASN A 111 2.48 10.11 26.05
CA ASN A 111 1.84 11.31 25.51
C ASN A 111 0.48 11.06 24.85
N LEU A 112 -0.10 9.88 25.01
CA LEU A 112 -1.47 9.58 24.60
C LEU A 112 -2.47 10.04 25.66
N HIS A 113 -3.70 10.31 25.24
CA HIS A 113 -4.84 10.50 26.11
C HIS A 113 -5.71 9.25 26.11
N GLU A 114 -6.68 9.20 27.01
CA GLU A 114 -7.66 8.11 27.06
C GLU A 114 -8.38 7.94 25.73
N GLN A 115 -8.43 6.70 25.24
CA GLN A 115 -9.05 6.27 23.99
C GLN A 115 -8.33 6.73 22.70
N ASP A 116 -7.21 7.47 22.78
CA ASP A 116 -6.44 7.88 21.61
C ASP A 116 -6.03 6.67 20.75
N ILE A 117 -5.80 6.92 19.48
CA ILE A 117 -5.29 5.92 18.55
C ILE A 117 -3.80 6.14 18.31
N LEU A 118 -3.01 5.08 18.51
CA LEU A 118 -1.64 5.00 18.01
C LEU A 118 -1.63 4.21 16.70
N PHE A 119 -1.26 4.85 15.61
CA PHE A 119 -1.08 4.18 14.30
C PHE A 119 0.40 3.97 14.01
N ILE A 120 0.80 2.71 13.79
CA ILE A 120 2.16 2.32 13.40
C ILE A 120 2.13 1.73 12.00
N ASP A 121 2.63 2.48 11.00
CA ASP A 121 2.80 1.95 9.64
C ASP A 121 4.04 1.05 9.56
N GLU A 122 3.99 0.04 8.66
CA GLU A 122 5.05 -0.96 8.50
C GLU A 122 5.50 -1.57 9.85
N ILE A 123 4.52 -1.92 10.69
CA ILE A 123 4.74 -2.42 12.07
C ILE A 123 5.65 -3.66 12.12
N HIS A 124 5.73 -4.46 11.05
CA HIS A 124 6.64 -5.60 10.93
C HIS A 124 8.13 -5.22 10.92
N ARG A 125 8.45 -3.93 10.82
CA ARG A 125 9.82 -3.40 10.86
C ARG A 125 10.25 -2.92 12.24
N LEU A 126 9.41 -3.06 13.26
CA LEU A 126 9.81 -2.83 14.64
C LEU A 126 10.92 -3.82 15.03
N SER A 127 11.88 -3.35 15.82
CA SER A 127 12.87 -4.25 16.41
C SER A 127 12.21 -5.08 17.51
N HIS A 128 12.74 -6.29 17.76
CA HIS A 128 12.22 -7.19 18.79
C HIS A 128 12.16 -6.54 20.18
N VAL A 129 13.16 -5.71 20.51
CA VAL A 129 13.24 -4.99 21.80
C VAL A 129 12.11 -3.96 21.94
N VAL A 130 11.70 -3.33 20.85
CA VAL A 130 10.56 -2.41 20.82
C VAL A 130 9.24 -3.17 20.92
N GLU A 131 9.12 -4.31 20.24
CA GLU A 131 7.94 -5.18 20.35
C GLU A 131 7.69 -5.63 21.80
N GLU A 132 8.75 -5.97 22.55
CA GLU A 132 8.63 -6.39 23.96
C GLU A 132 7.98 -5.33 24.86
N ILE A 133 8.14 -4.04 24.55
CA ILE A 133 7.44 -2.96 25.26
C ILE A 133 5.98 -2.84 24.84
N LEU A 134 5.66 -3.14 23.57
CA LEU A 134 4.29 -3.13 23.10
C LEU A 134 3.42 -4.18 23.79
N TYR A 135 3.96 -5.33 24.15
CA TYR A 135 3.17 -6.42 24.71
C TYR A 135 2.43 -5.99 26.00
N PRO A 136 3.10 -5.55 27.08
CA PRO A 136 2.40 -5.09 28.28
C PRO A 136 1.61 -3.80 28.04
N ALA A 137 2.03 -2.97 27.11
CA ALA A 137 1.28 -1.76 26.74
C ALA A 137 -0.10 -2.07 26.11
N MET A 138 -0.17 -3.15 25.29
CA MET A 138 -1.42 -3.58 24.64
C MET A 138 -2.33 -4.37 25.59
N GLU A 139 -1.78 -5.20 26.48
CA GLU A 139 -2.55 -6.09 27.34
C GLU A 139 -3.02 -5.40 28.62
N ASP A 140 -2.07 -4.74 29.31
CA ASP A 140 -2.25 -4.25 30.67
C ASP A 140 -2.14 -2.72 30.79
N PHE A 141 -1.97 -2.01 29.68
CA PHE A 141 -1.82 -0.55 29.63
C PHE A 141 -0.73 -0.02 30.56
N HIS A 142 0.43 -0.67 30.54
CA HIS A 142 1.62 -0.21 31.25
C HIS A 142 2.89 -0.46 30.42
N ILE A 143 3.95 0.24 30.78
CA ILE A 143 5.30 -0.01 30.28
C ILE A 143 6.25 -0.18 31.44
N ASP A 144 7.24 -1.07 31.28
CA ASP A 144 8.31 -1.27 32.23
C ASP A 144 9.54 -0.45 31.84
N ILE A 145 9.94 0.49 32.70
CA ILE A 145 11.10 1.34 32.50
C ILE A 145 12.22 0.94 33.45
N LEU A 146 13.40 0.64 32.90
CA LEU A 146 14.61 0.38 33.69
C LEU A 146 15.25 1.71 34.08
N ILE A 147 15.31 1.99 35.39
CA ILE A 147 15.98 3.17 35.94
C ILE A 147 17.30 2.74 36.56
N GLY A 148 18.40 3.38 36.14
CA GLY A 148 19.75 3.08 36.59
C GLY A 148 20.52 2.16 35.64
N GLN A 149 21.75 1.82 36.02
CA GLN A 149 22.62 0.97 35.22
C GLN A 149 23.24 -0.15 36.14
N GLY A 150 23.55 -1.27 35.53
CA GLY A 150 24.18 -2.40 36.20
C GLY A 150 23.27 -3.14 37.21
N PRO A 151 23.85 -3.82 38.23
CA PRO A 151 23.09 -4.66 39.16
C PRO A 151 22.12 -3.91 40.08
N SER A 152 22.21 -2.58 40.14
CA SER A 152 21.31 -1.71 40.92
C SER A 152 20.17 -1.11 40.07
N ALA A 153 20.06 -1.44 38.80
CA ALA A 153 18.93 -1.04 37.98
C ALA A 153 17.61 -1.58 38.57
N ARG A 154 16.60 -0.70 38.63
CA ARG A 154 15.27 -1.06 39.11
C ARG A 154 14.27 -0.93 37.98
N SER A 155 13.40 -1.91 37.81
CA SER A 155 12.23 -1.77 36.94
C SER A 155 11.16 -0.94 37.65
N MET A 156 10.63 0.06 36.95
CA MET A 156 9.49 0.85 37.38
C MET A 156 8.36 0.65 36.38
N LYS A 157 7.23 0.22 36.88
CA LYS A 157 5.98 0.09 36.09
C LYS A 157 5.34 1.47 35.97
N LEU A 158 5.15 1.93 34.75
CA LEU A 158 4.47 3.18 34.43
C LEU A 158 3.15 2.87 33.75
N GLU A 159 2.06 3.27 34.36
CA GLU A 159 0.72 3.16 33.75
C GLU A 159 0.56 4.17 32.61
N ILE A 160 -0.08 3.75 31.53
CA ILE A 160 -0.40 4.56 30.38
C ILE A 160 -1.90 4.59 30.14
N PRO A 161 -2.46 5.64 29.52
CA PRO A 161 -3.87 5.70 29.18
C PRO A 161 -4.31 4.50 28.34
N LYS A 162 -5.55 4.07 28.47
CA LYS A 162 -6.14 3.07 27.59
C LYS A 162 -6.22 3.64 26.18
N PHE A 163 -5.62 2.97 25.23
CA PHE A 163 -5.50 3.41 23.84
C PHE A 163 -5.80 2.27 22.87
N THR A 164 -6.01 2.61 21.61
CA THR A 164 -6.14 1.65 20.53
C THR A 164 -4.86 1.66 19.68
N LEU A 165 -4.19 0.50 19.57
CA LEU A 165 -3.13 0.34 18.58
C LEU A 165 -3.72 -0.07 17.23
N ILE A 166 -3.42 0.67 16.18
CA ILE A 166 -3.67 0.25 14.80
C ILE A 166 -2.33 -0.02 14.14
N GLY A 167 -2.01 -1.29 13.92
CA GLY A 167 -0.83 -1.72 13.16
C GLY A 167 -1.17 -1.84 11.68
N ALA A 168 -0.30 -1.30 10.81
CA ALA A 168 -0.40 -1.54 9.38
C ALA A 168 0.83 -2.26 8.85
N THR A 169 0.65 -3.20 7.92
CA THR A 169 1.76 -3.93 7.31
C THR A 169 1.45 -4.39 5.88
N THR A 170 2.47 -4.41 5.04
CA THR A 170 2.43 -5.06 3.73
C THR A 170 2.78 -6.55 3.84
N ARG A 171 3.46 -6.96 4.90
CA ARG A 171 4.04 -8.29 5.11
C ARG A 171 3.59 -8.91 6.43
N ALA A 172 2.31 -9.29 6.53
CA ALA A 172 1.76 -9.88 7.77
C ALA A 172 2.51 -11.14 8.26
N GLY A 173 3.11 -11.89 7.34
CA GLY A 173 3.90 -13.07 7.68
C GLY A 173 5.24 -12.78 8.38
N LEU A 174 5.70 -11.54 8.42
CA LEU A 174 6.91 -11.12 9.13
C LEU A 174 6.62 -10.67 10.58
N LEU A 175 5.35 -10.50 10.95
CA LEU A 175 4.99 -10.22 12.34
C LEU A 175 5.25 -11.43 13.22
N THR A 176 5.80 -11.18 14.40
CA THR A 176 5.94 -12.22 15.41
C THR A 176 4.56 -12.72 15.86
N SER A 177 4.44 -14.02 16.16
CA SER A 177 3.17 -14.57 16.65
C SER A 177 2.68 -13.84 17.92
N PRO A 178 3.54 -13.55 18.91
CA PRO A 178 3.11 -12.81 20.10
C PRO A 178 2.50 -11.45 19.81
N LEU A 179 3.06 -10.68 18.87
CA LEU A 179 2.51 -9.39 18.50
C LEU A 179 1.17 -9.55 17.75
N ARG A 180 1.11 -10.50 16.81
CA ARG A 180 -0.10 -10.71 16.01
C ARG A 180 -1.29 -11.16 16.84
N ASP A 181 -1.06 -12.03 17.84
CA ASP A 181 -2.11 -12.61 18.68
C ASP A 181 -2.73 -11.58 19.66
N ARG A 182 -2.08 -10.43 19.84
CA ARG A 182 -2.59 -9.31 20.66
C ARG A 182 -3.52 -8.36 19.90
N PHE A 183 -3.64 -8.52 18.60
CA PHE A 183 -4.64 -7.77 17.84
C PHE A 183 -5.99 -8.48 17.94
N GLY A 184 -6.96 -7.82 18.59
CA GLY A 184 -8.34 -8.32 18.69
C GLY A 184 -9.05 -8.38 17.34
N MET A 185 -8.63 -7.53 16.39
CA MET A 185 -9.19 -7.46 15.06
C MET A 185 -8.08 -7.46 14.00
N SER A 186 -8.23 -8.29 12.96
CA SER A 186 -7.29 -8.35 11.84
C SER A 186 -8.04 -8.28 10.52
N PHE A 187 -7.73 -7.26 9.69
CA PHE A 187 -8.39 -7.04 8.42
C PHE A 187 -7.40 -7.06 7.27
N ARG A 188 -7.67 -7.92 6.28
CA ARG A 188 -6.95 -7.93 5.02
C ARG A 188 -7.64 -6.99 4.04
N LEU A 189 -6.90 -6.01 3.55
CA LEU A 189 -7.37 -5.15 2.47
C LEU A 189 -7.05 -5.84 1.13
N ASP A 190 -8.07 -5.94 0.29
CA ASP A 190 -7.98 -6.51 -1.04
C ASP A 190 -7.91 -5.41 -2.10
N PHE A 191 -7.45 -5.79 -3.30
CA PHE A 191 -7.44 -4.90 -4.44
C PHE A 191 -8.86 -4.49 -4.85
N TYR A 192 -8.96 -3.28 -5.35
CA TYR A 192 -10.23 -2.70 -5.81
C TYR A 192 -10.56 -3.17 -7.22
N THR A 193 -11.83 -3.34 -7.49
CA THR A 193 -12.30 -3.57 -8.86
C THR A 193 -12.19 -2.30 -9.70
N PRO A 194 -12.10 -2.39 -11.04
CA PRO A 194 -12.13 -1.21 -11.91
C PRO A 194 -13.36 -0.33 -11.68
N ALA A 195 -14.52 -0.92 -11.40
CA ALA A 195 -15.74 -0.17 -11.11
C ALA A 195 -15.60 0.68 -9.83
N GLN A 196 -15.04 0.13 -8.76
CA GLN A 196 -14.77 0.87 -7.51
C GLN A 196 -13.74 1.97 -7.74
N LEU A 197 -12.67 1.71 -8.49
CA LEU A 197 -11.66 2.72 -8.83
C LEU A 197 -12.22 3.85 -9.69
N ALA A 198 -13.11 3.57 -10.63
CA ALA A 198 -13.78 4.60 -11.40
C ALA A 198 -14.62 5.54 -10.51
N VAL A 199 -15.29 5.02 -9.48
CA VAL A 199 -15.99 5.84 -8.48
C VAL A 199 -15.00 6.70 -7.67
N ILE A 200 -13.86 6.14 -7.26
CA ILE A 200 -12.80 6.87 -6.55
C ILE A 200 -12.25 7.99 -7.44
N ILE A 201 -11.95 7.71 -8.70
CA ILE A 201 -11.43 8.69 -9.66
C ILE A 201 -12.42 9.84 -9.85
N ARG A 202 -13.71 9.57 -10.07
CA ARG A 202 -14.75 10.61 -10.20
C ARG A 202 -14.88 11.47 -8.94
N ARG A 203 -14.86 10.84 -7.76
CA ARG A 203 -14.86 11.56 -6.50
C ARG A 203 -13.62 12.45 -6.36
N SER A 204 -12.45 11.95 -6.67
CA SER A 204 -11.20 12.70 -6.64
C SER A 204 -11.17 13.84 -7.65
N ALA A 205 -11.66 13.61 -8.88
CA ALA A 205 -11.79 14.63 -9.90
C ALA A 205 -12.71 15.78 -9.47
N LYS A 206 -13.84 15.44 -8.81
CA LYS A 206 -14.76 16.45 -8.25
C LYS A 206 -14.07 17.31 -7.17
N ILE A 207 -13.29 16.72 -6.27
CA ILE A 207 -12.55 17.45 -5.22
C ILE A 207 -11.52 18.39 -5.85
N LEU A 208 -10.90 17.97 -6.96
CA LEU A 208 -9.88 18.71 -7.68
C LEU A 208 -10.45 19.69 -8.74
N SER A 209 -11.77 19.76 -8.87
CA SER A 209 -12.45 20.57 -9.90
C SER A 209 -11.97 20.23 -11.33
N VAL A 210 -11.79 18.93 -11.61
CA VAL A 210 -11.40 18.41 -12.93
C VAL A 210 -12.62 17.87 -13.65
N ASP A 211 -12.84 18.31 -14.88
CA ASP A 211 -13.91 17.79 -15.74
C ASP A 211 -13.49 16.44 -16.34
N ILE A 212 -14.23 15.40 -16.01
CA ILE A 212 -13.97 14.02 -16.44
C ILE A 212 -15.26 13.32 -16.81
N ASP A 213 -15.27 12.63 -17.94
CA ASP A 213 -16.38 11.77 -18.32
C ASP A 213 -16.23 10.33 -17.79
N ASP A 214 -17.29 9.53 -17.93
CA ASP A 214 -17.29 8.14 -17.46
C ASP A 214 -16.28 7.25 -18.22
N GLY A 215 -16.02 7.55 -19.49
CA GLY A 215 -15.05 6.85 -20.32
C GLY A 215 -13.62 7.09 -19.85
N GLY A 216 -13.25 8.33 -19.56
CA GLY A 216 -11.95 8.70 -19.01
C GLY A 216 -11.71 8.09 -17.63
N ALA A 217 -12.73 8.12 -16.75
CA ALA A 217 -12.66 7.50 -15.44
C ALA A 217 -12.49 5.98 -15.53
N ALA A 218 -13.22 5.31 -16.41
CA ALA A 218 -13.13 3.86 -16.62
C ALA A 218 -11.77 3.45 -17.18
N GLU A 219 -11.25 4.18 -18.17
CA GLU A 219 -9.94 3.91 -18.78
C GLU A 219 -8.81 3.99 -17.74
N MET A 220 -8.77 5.05 -16.94
CA MET A 220 -7.79 5.18 -15.86
C MET A 220 -7.96 4.11 -14.79
N ALA A 221 -9.21 3.76 -14.45
CA ALA A 221 -9.49 2.72 -13.46
C ALA A 221 -8.94 1.36 -13.88
N CYS A 222 -9.09 0.99 -15.16
CA CYS A 222 -8.55 -0.26 -15.70
C CYS A 222 -7.02 -0.34 -15.60
N ARG A 223 -6.33 0.79 -15.76
CA ARG A 223 -4.86 0.85 -15.70
C ARG A 223 -4.30 1.14 -14.30
N SER A 224 -5.17 1.25 -13.27
CA SER A 224 -4.77 1.60 -11.89
C SER A 224 -4.36 0.42 -11.01
N ARG A 225 -4.19 -0.76 -11.56
CA ARG A 225 -3.69 -1.96 -10.84
C ARG A 225 -4.46 -2.29 -9.56
N GLY A 226 -5.76 -2.07 -9.52
CA GLY A 226 -6.55 -2.32 -8.32
C GLY A 226 -6.23 -1.41 -7.12
N THR A 227 -5.51 -0.29 -7.32
CA THR A 227 -4.93 0.49 -6.23
C THR A 227 -5.41 1.95 -6.26
N PRO A 228 -6.12 2.44 -5.23
CA PRO A 228 -6.58 3.83 -5.14
C PRO A 228 -5.46 4.88 -5.26
N ARG A 229 -4.28 4.61 -4.69
CA ARG A 229 -3.13 5.51 -4.77
C ARG A 229 -2.68 5.69 -6.22
N ILE A 230 -2.56 4.59 -6.98
CA ILE A 230 -2.21 4.67 -8.41
C ILE A 230 -3.30 5.40 -9.18
N ALA A 231 -4.58 5.11 -8.93
CA ALA A 231 -5.70 5.79 -9.58
C ALA A 231 -5.64 7.33 -9.41
N ASN A 232 -5.39 7.79 -8.18
CA ASN A 232 -5.25 9.22 -7.89
C ASN A 232 -3.99 9.83 -8.55
N ARG A 233 -2.89 9.08 -8.60
CA ARG A 233 -1.65 9.52 -9.26
C ARG A 233 -1.85 9.64 -10.78
N LEU A 234 -2.50 8.66 -11.40
CA LEU A 234 -2.84 8.72 -12.82
C LEU A 234 -3.78 9.90 -13.10
N LEU A 235 -4.80 10.12 -12.27
CA LEU A 235 -5.71 11.27 -12.41
C LEU A 235 -4.95 12.60 -12.41
N ARG A 236 -3.99 12.78 -11.49
CA ARG A 236 -3.16 13.98 -11.43
C ARG A 236 -2.39 14.21 -12.74
N ARG A 237 -1.75 13.17 -13.26
CA ARG A 237 -0.95 13.29 -14.49
C ARG A 237 -1.80 13.47 -15.74
N VAL A 238 -2.92 12.74 -15.84
CA VAL A 238 -3.87 12.91 -16.95
C VAL A 238 -4.51 14.28 -16.92
N ARG A 239 -4.80 14.84 -15.73
CA ARG A 239 -5.24 16.24 -15.57
C ARG A 239 -4.23 17.21 -16.15
N ASP A 240 -2.95 17.07 -15.78
CA ASP A 240 -1.88 17.97 -16.24
C ASP A 240 -1.77 17.90 -17.80
N PHE A 241 -1.89 16.70 -18.37
CA PHE A 241 -1.97 16.50 -19.83
C PHE A 241 -3.20 17.17 -20.45
N ALA A 242 -4.38 16.95 -19.86
CA ALA A 242 -5.64 17.51 -20.35
C ALA A 242 -5.65 19.04 -20.35
N GLN A 243 -5.08 19.67 -19.32
CA GLN A 243 -4.94 21.13 -19.23
C GLN A 243 -4.10 21.71 -20.38
N VAL A 244 -3.09 20.98 -20.83
CA VAL A 244 -2.18 21.45 -21.89
C VAL A 244 -2.66 21.07 -23.30
N LYS A 245 -3.31 19.91 -23.45
CA LYS A 245 -3.61 19.30 -24.76
C LYS A 245 -5.10 19.15 -25.07
N ALA A 246 -6.02 19.33 -24.09
CA ALA A 246 -7.43 19.00 -24.25
C ALA A 246 -8.38 19.93 -23.48
N GLU A 247 -8.05 21.22 -23.39
CA GLU A 247 -8.92 22.27 -22.79
C GLU A 247 -9.36 21.94 -21.34
N GLY A 248 -8.59 21.08 -20.62
CA GLY A 248 -8.87 20.69 -19.24
C GLY A 248 -9.90 19.57 -19.07
N LYS A 249 -10.47 19.02 -20.14
CA LYS A 249 -11.44 17.94 -20.08
C LYS A 249 -10.80 16.58 -20.30
N ILE A 250 -11.11 15.62 -19.43
CA ILE A 250 -10.62 14.24 -19.51
C ILE A 250 -11.73 13.37 -20.12
N THR A 251 -11.63 13.11 -21.43
CA THR A 251 -12.43 12.09 -22.11
C THR A 251 -11.63 10.76 -22.15
N ARG A 252 -12.27 9.69 -22.64
CA ARG A 252 -11.60 8.42 -22.84
C ARG A 252 -10.37 8.56 -23.73
N GLU A 253 -10.51 9.29 -24.87
CA GLU A 253 -9.43 9.49 -25.84
C GLU A 253 -8.26 10.27 -25.22
N VAL A 254 -8.55 11.29 -24.42
CA VAL A 254 -7.55 12.07 -23.69
C VAL A 254 -6.83 11.20 -22.66
N ALA A 255 -7.58 10.38 -21.92
CA ALA A 255 -6.99 9.46 -20.95
C ALA A 255 -6.07 8.43 -21.62
N VAL A 256 -6.49 7.83 -22.74
CA VAL A 256 -5.66 6.88 -23.52
C VAL A 256 -4.39 7.57 -23.99
N ALA A 257 -4.48 8.73 -24.67
CA ALA A 257 -3.32 9.45 -25.20
C ALA A 257 -2.33 9.86 -24.09
N ALA A 258 -2.85 10.31 -22.94
CA ALA A 258 -2.00 10.65 -21.80
C ALA A 258 -1.27 9.43 -21.24
N LEU A 259 -1.99 8.32 -21.04
CA LEU A 259 -1.41 7.09 -20.45
C LEU A 259 -0.39 6.44 -21.38
N GLU A 260 -0.61 6.47 -22.69
CA GLU A 260 0.37 6.06 -23.71
C GLU A 260 1.64 6.93 -23.65
N MET A 261 1.49 8.25 -23.54
CA MET A 261 2.62 9.18 -23.39
C MET A 261 3.43 8.88 -22.10
N PHE A 262 2.76 8.42 -21.06
CA PHE A 262 3.39 8.01 -19.80
C PHE A 262 3.85 6.54 -19.78
N GLU A 263 3.81 5.85 -20.93
CA GLU A 263 4.24 4.46 -21.09
C GLU A 263 3.46 3.45 -20.20
N VAL A 264 2.22 3.79 -19.84
CA VAL A 264 1.30 2.89 -19.12
C VAL A 264 0.41 2.19 -20.15
N ASP A 265 0.58 0.89 -20.33
CA ASP A 265 -0.17 0.12 -21.31
C ASP A 265 -1.63 -0.15 -20.90
N GLU A 266 -2.39 -0.86 -21.76
CA GLU A 266 -3.81 -1.20 -21.54
C GLU A 266 -4.06 -2.05 -20.26
N LYS A 267 -3.05 -2.76 -19.77
CA LYS A 267 -3.11 -3.55 -18.54
C LYS A 267 -2.55 -2.83 -17.32
N GLY A 268 -2.10 -1.58 -17.50
CA GLY A 268 -1.48 -0.80 -16.44
C GLY A 268 -0.02 -1.16 -16.21
N PHE A 269 0.64 -1.85 -17.13
CA PHE A 269 2.09 -2.11 -17.01
C PHE A 269 2.88 -0.87 -17.35
N ASP A 270 3.85 -0.58 -16.51
CA ASP A 270 4.89 0.40 -16.79
C ASP A 270 6.12 -0.26 -17.44
N GLN A 271 7.15 0.53 -17.66
CA GLN A 271 8.38 0.06 -18.25
C GLN A 271 9.06 -1.06 -17.42
N MET A 272 9.00 -0.97 -16.09
CA MET A 272 9.65 -1.95 -15.23
C MET A 272 8.90 -3.30 -15.21
N ASP A 273 7.58 -3.30 -15.21
CA ASP A 273 6.81 -4.55 -15.34
C ASP A 273 7.14 -5.28 -16.62
N ARG A 274 7.18 -4.52 -17.74
CA ARG A 274 7.57 -5.07 -19.03
C ARG A 274 8.99 -5.62 -19.00
N THR A 275 9.92 -4.88 -18.38
CA THR A 275 11.30 -5.31 -18.23
C THR A 275 11.41 -6.60 -17.41
N ILE A 276 10.69 -6.70 -16.29
CA ILE A 276 10.66 -7.91 -15.45
C ILE A 276 10.16 -9.10 -16.27
N LEU A 277 8.96 -8.99 -16.87
CA LEU A 277 8.35 -10.09 -17.60
C LEU A 277 9.15 -10.50 -18.84
N LEU A 278 9.61 -9.53 -19.64
CA LEU A 278 10.44 -9.83 -20.82
C LEU A 278 11.80 -10.42 -20.44
N THR A 279 12.39 -10.00 -19.32
CA THR A 279 13.62 -10.61 -18.83
C THR A 279 13.41 -12.08 -18.46
N VAL A 280 12.32 -12.41 -17.76
CA VAL A 280 11.98 -13.80 -17.45
C VAL A 280 11.72 -14.59 -18.73
N ILE A 281 10.99 -14.03 -19.70
CA ILE A 281 10.63 -14.70 -20.95
C ILE A 281 11.86 -14.88 -21.85
N ASP A 282 12.56 -13.77 -22.18
CA ASP A 282 13.55 -13.74 -23.27
C ASP A 282 14.97 -14.12 -22.79
N LYS A 283 15.34 -13.86 -21.50
CA LYS A 283 16.67 -14.18 -20.96
C LYS A 283 16.73 -15.47 -20.15
N PHE A 284 15.60 -15.89 -19.57
CA PHE A 284 15.53 -17.07 -18.71
C PHE A 284 14.54 -18.13 -19.22
N ASP A 285 14.21 -18.11 -20.52
CA ASP A 285 13.32 -19.09 -21.19
C ASP A 285 11.98 -19.32 -20.46
N GLY A 286 11.44 -18.25 -19.86
CA GLY A 286 10.19 -18.29 -19.07
C GLY A 286 10.36 -18.71 -17.61
N GLY A 287 11.56 -19.03 -17.17
CA GLY A 287 11.87 -19.43 -15.81
C GLY A 287 11.93 -20.95 -15.60
N PRO A 288 12.13 -21.40 -14.33
CA PRO A 288 12.17 -20.61 -13.10
C PRO A 288 13.49 -19.84 -12.90
N VAL A 289 13.41 -18.58 -12.50
CA VAL A 289 14.56 -17.73 -12.18
C VAL A 289 14.53 -17.27 -10.73
N GLY A 290 15.66 -17.37 -10.03
CA GLY A 290 15.82 -16.86 -8.67
C GLY A 290 15.76 -15.33 -8.63
N ILE A 291 15.30 -14.76 -7.50
CA ILE A 291 15.14 -13.30 -7.37
C ILE A 291 16.47 -12.55 -7.54
N ASP A 292 17.57 -13.10 -7.01
CA ASP A 292 18.89 -12.45 -7.07
C ASP A 292 19.42 -12.38 -8.52
N ASN A 293 19.18 -13.43 -9.32
CA ASN A 293 19.51 -13.43 -10.74
C ASN A 293 18.65 -12.45 -11.52
N LEU A 294 17.34 -12.39 -11.22
CA LEU A 294 16.42 -11.46 -11.86
C LEU A 294 16.80 -10.02 -11.53
N SER A 295 17.02 -9.70 -10.24
CA SER A 295 17.47 -8.42 -9.72
C SER A 295 18.75 -7.95 -10.44
N SER A 296 19.75 -8.81 -10.52
CA SER A 296 21.02 -8.52 -11.22
C SER A 296 20.83 -8.30 -12.72
N ALA A 297 19.92 -9.06 -13.36
CA ALA A 297 19.68 -8.98 -14.80
C ALA A 297 18.96 -7.71 -15.24
N ILE A 298 18.15 -7.10 -14.37
CA ILE A 298 17.39 -5.88 -14.65
C ILE A 298 17.98 -4.63 -13.98
N GLY A 299 18.91 -4.79 -13.03
CA GLY A 299 19.55 -3.69 -12.32
C GLY A 299 18.63 -3.02 -11.28
N GLU A 300 17.70 -3.79 -10.68
CA GLU A 300 16.78 -3.29 -9.65
C GLU A 300 16.95 -4.05 -8.34
N GLU A 301 16.68 -3.42 -7.20
CA GLU A 301 16.79 -4.05 -5.90
C GLU A 301 15.77 -5.19 -5.72
N ARG A 302 16.22 -6.29 -5.12
CA ARG A 302 15.38 -7.45 -4.81
C ARG A 302 14.11 -7.07 -4.06
N VAL A 303 14.22 -6.25 -3.02
CA VAL A 303 13.09 -5.82 -2.17
C VAL A 303 12.07 -5.03 -3.00
N THR A 304 12.54 -4.16 -3.90
CA THR A 304 11.67 -3.39 -4.80
C THR A 304 10.89 -4.32 -5.73
N ILE A 305 11.54 -5.32 -6.31
CA ILE A 305 10.84 -6.30 -7.17
C ILE A 305 9.76 -7.04 -6.36
N GLU A 306 10.11 -7.58 -5.19
CA GLU A 306 9.22 -8.40 -4.36
C GLU A 306 8.04 -7.62 -3.77
N ASP A 307 8.22 -6.34 -3.41
CA ASP A 307 7.21 -5.57 -2.70
C ASP A 307 6.37 -4.67 -3.61
N VAL A 308 6.94 -4.26 -4.75
CA VAL A 308 6.31 -3.25 -5.62
C VAL A 308 5.71 -3.87 -6.85
N TYR A 309 6.45 -4.70 -7.57
CA TYR A 309 6.07 -5.20 -8.89
C TYR A 309 5.44 -6.59 -8.86
N GLU A 310 6.05 -7.55 -8.17
CA GLU A 310 5.56 -8.93 -8.13
C GLU A 310 4.11 -9.07 -7.65
N PRO A 311 3.63 -8.35 -6.60
CA PRO A 311 2.28 -8.55 -6.09
C PRO A 311 1.20 -8.36 -7.16
N PHE A 312 1.35 -7.33 -7.99
CA PHE A 312 0.43 -7.07 -9.08
C PHE A 312 0.55 -8.11 -10.20
N LEU A 313 1.78 -8.41 -10.63
CA LEU A 313 2.03 -9.37 -11.70
C LEU A 313 1.57 -10.79 -11.35
N ILE A 314 1.71 -11.19 -10.08
CA ILE A 314 1.26 -12.49 -9.59
C ILE A 314 -0.27 -12.53 -9.51
N GLN A 315 -0.89 -11.48 -8.95
CA GLN A 315 -2.34 -11.40 -8.82
C GLN A 315 -3.04 -11.45 -10.18
N GLU A 316 -2.54 -10.68 -11.14
CA GLU A 316 -3.06 -10.67 -12.51
C GLU A 316 -2.69 -11.92 -13.31
N GLY A 317 -1.93 -12.83 -12.70
CA GLY A 317 -1.58 -14.11 -13.30
C GLY A 317 -0.58 -14.01 -14.45
N TYR A 318 0.28 -12.98 -14.49
CA TYR A 318 1.37 -12.86 -15.46
C TYR A 318 2.67 -13.52 -14.99
N LEU A 319 2.87 -13.53 -13.67
CA LEU A 319 4.03 -14.13 -13.02
C LEU A 319 3.57 -15.16 -11.99
N GLN A 320 4.30 -16.23 -11.85
CA GLN A 320 4.07 -17.26 -10.83
C GLN A 320 5.33 -17.42 -9.97
N ARG A 321 5.15 -17.45 -8.64
CA ARG A 321 6.22 -17.73 -7.69
C ARG A 321 6.20 -19.19 -7.28
N THR A 322 7.31 -19.89 -7.48
CA THR A 322 7.50 -21.29 -7.10
C THR A 322 8.67 -21.43 -6.14
N ALA A 323 8.86 -22.62 -5.56
CA ALA A 323 10.02 -22.91 -4.71
C ALA A 323 11.36 -22.76 -5.43
N ARG A 324 11.37 -22.88 -6.77
CA ARG A 324 12.59 -22.76 -7.62
C ARG A 324 12.80 -21.33 -8.13
N GLY A 325 11.83 -20.45 -8.02
CA GLY A 325 11.90 -19.08 -8.52
C GLY A 325 10.65 -18.61 -9.23
N ARG A 326 10.80 -17.57 -10.06
CA ARG A 326 9.73 -16.90 -10.80
C ARG A 326 9.59 -17.52 -12.18
N ILE A 327 8.34 -17.70 -12.60
CA ILE A 327 7.98 -18.27 -13.91
C ILE A 327 6.99 -17.32 -14.58
N ALA A 328 7.25 -16.96 -15.84
CA ALA A 328 6.28 -16.24 -16.67
C ALA A 328 5.16 -17.19 -17.10
N THR A 329 3.92 -16.77 -16.96
CA THR A 329 2.76 -17.57 -17.33
C THR A 329 2.46 -17.46 -18.82
N ARG A 330 1.60 -18.34 -19.34
CA ARG A 330 1.09 -18.25 -20.71
C ARG A 330 0.50 -16.87 -21.01
N ARG A 331 -0.22 -16.26 -20.05
CA ARG A 331 -0.81 -14.93 -20.17
C ARG A 331 0.25 -13.84 -20.42
N ALA A 332 1.43 -13.95 -19.81
CA ALA A 332 2.54 -13.03 -20.07
C ALA A 332 3.07 -13.15 -21.50
N TYR A 333 3.23 -14.37 -22.00
CA TYR A 333 3.65 -14.59 -23.39
C TYR A 333 2.62 -14.02 -24.38
N GLU A 334 1.34 -14.27 -24.17
CA GLU A 334 0.26 -13.75 -25.01
C GLU A 334 0.23 -12.22 -25.03
N HIS A 335 0.42 -11.57 -23.88
CA HIS A 335 0.47 -10.11 -23.78
C HIS A 335 1.58 -9.49 -24.62
N PHE A 336 2.76 -10.11 -24.63
CA PHE A 336 3.91 -9.62 -25.44
C PHE A 336 3.99 -10.23 -26.85
N SER A 337 2.94 -10.91 -27.31
CA SER A 337 2.92 -11.61 -28.60
C SER A 337 4.12 -12.56 -28.78
N ARG A 338 4.57 -13.18 -27.69
CA ARG A 338 5.61 -14.19 -27.68
C ARG A 338 5.00 -15.59 -27.83
N ARG A 339 5.70 -16.48 -28.53
CA ARG A 339 5.27 -17.87 -28.65
C ARG A 339 5.46 -18.58 -27.31
N TRP A 340 4.37 -19.09 -26.74
CA TRP A 340 4.43 -19.96 -25.58
C TRP A 340 5.12 -21.27 -25.98
N ILE A 341 6.32 -21.50 -25.47
CA ILE A 341 7.02 -22.77 -25.57
C ILE A 341 6.64 -23.51 -24.30
N GLY A 342 5.59 -24.31 -24.33
CA GLY A 342 5.08 -25.05 -23.19
C GLY A 342 6.23 -25.73 -22.45
N GLY A 343 6.61 -25.21 -21.30
CA GLY A 343 7.52 -25.91 -20.41
C GLY A 343 6.86 -27.23 -20.01
N ASN A 344 7.61 -28.32 -20.03
CA ASN A 344 7.24 -29.60 -19.46
C ASN A 344 6.86 -29.44 -17.98
N GLN A 345 5.68 -28.91 -17.69
CA GLN A 345 5.01 -29.20 -16.44
C GLN A 345 4.52 -30.66 -16.55
N LYS A 346 5.37 -31.58 -16.14
CA LYS A 346 4.87 -32.85 -15.63
C LYS A 346 3.90 -32.48 -14.53
N GLU A 347 2.61 -32.67 -14.80
CA GLU A 347 1.57 -32.71 -13.78
C GLU A 347 2.10 -33.63 -12.67
N ILE A 348 2.39 -33.02 -11.52
CA ILE A 348 2.66 -33.76 -10.28
C ILE A 348 1.27 -33.86 -9.63
N PHE A 349 0.63 -35.03 -9.87
CA PHE A 349 -0.49 -35.50 -9.07
C PHE A 349 -0.08 -35.70 -7.62
#